data_ca3d99a81482cc91dabb8478c0ae7634
#
_entry.id   ca3d99a81482cc91dabb8478c0ae7634
#
_cell.length_a   1.000
_cell.length_b   1.000
_cell.length_c   1.000
_cell.angle_alpha   90.00
_cell.angle_beta   90.00
_cell.angle_gamma   90.00
#
_symmetry.space_group_name_H-M   'P 1'
#
loop_
_entity.id
_entity.type
_entity.pdbx_description
1 polymer ?
#
loop_
_entity_poly.entity_id
_entity_poly.type
_entity_poly.pdbx_seq_one_letter_code
_entity_poly.pdbx_strand_id
1 'polypeptide(L)'
;MSLVSASHPHAPQVVGILGGMGPAAGADFVRLFVQACTDRMEVLGIPVHDQAYPEHWLAQVPIPDRTAALNDTRPGAHQPADPMLQATGRLAALGARVVAIACNTAHAWHGILQQRFPQMVVLHGVQEVVA
;
A
#
# COMPACT_ATOMS: atom_id res chain seq x y z
N MET A 1 18.96 16.13 -8.24
CA MET A 1 18.70 15.61 -8.87
C MET A 1 17.87 15.16 -9.06
N SER A 2 17.42 15.00 -8.65
CA SER A 2 16.85 14.31 -9.05
C SER A 2 16.70 13.97 -10.10
N LEU A 3 16.87 14.55 -10.62
CA LEU A 3 17.12 13.87 -11.72
C LEU A 3 17.69 12.59 -11.44
N VAL A 4 18.28 12.47 -10.31
CA VAL A 4 18.85 11.22 -9.94
C VAL A 4 17.83 10.12 -9.94
N SER A 5 16.66 10.30 -9.33
CA SER A 5 15.69 9.23 -9.33
C SER A 5 15.13 9.00 -10.72
N ALA A 6 14.96 10.03 -11.52
CA ALA A 6 14.49 9.87 -12.88
C ALA A 6 15.51 9.13 -13.74
N SER A 7 16.80 9.34 -13.49
CA SER A 7 17.86 8.70 -14.27
C SER A 7 18.27 7.34 -13.71
N HIS A 8 17.67 6.90 -12.61
CA HIS A 8 17.97 5.60 -12.01
C HIS A 8 16.70 4.74 -12.02
N PRO A 9 16.41 4.09 -13.17
CA PRO A 9 15.16 3.32 -13.28
C PRO A 9 15.05 2.18 -12.29
N HIS A 10 16.16 1.77 -11.68
CA HIS A 10 16.15 0.71 -10.67
C HIS A 10 16.14 1.24 -9.25
N ALA A 11 16.10 2.56 -9.05
CA ALA A 11 16.01 3.13 -7.72
C ALA A 11 14.68 2.69 -7.06
N PRO A 12 14.71 2.31 -5.78
CA PRO A 12 13.48 1.89 -5.10
C PRO A 12 12.46 3.02 -5.07
N GLN A 13 11.22 2.66 -5.31
CA GLN A 13 10.10 3.58 -5.14
C GLN A 13 9.72 3.65 -3.68
N VAL A 14 9.17 4.78 -3.25
CA VAL A 14 8.57 4.88 -1.92
C VAL A 14 7.26 4.11 -1.94
N VAL A 15 7.10 3.20 -0.99
CA VAL A 15 5.95 2.32 -0.91
C VAL A 15 5.08 2.72 0.27
N GLY A 16 3.78 2.84 0.03
CA GLY A 16 2.80 3.01 1.08
C GLY A 16 2.04 1.72 1.32
N ILE A 17 1.72 1.45 2.56
CA ILE A 17 0.92 0.29 2.95
C ILE A 17 -0.27 0.79 3.74
N LEU A 18 -1.46 0.52 3.25
CA LEU A 18 -2.70 0.90 3.91
C LEU A 18 -3.16 -0.26 4.76
N GLY A 19 -3.15 -0.08 6.06
CA GLY A 19 -3.51 -1.10 7.05
C GLY A 19 -4.52 -0.58 8.06
N GLY A 20 -4.62 -1.28 9.19
CA GLY A 20 -5.60 -0.97 10.21
C GLY A 20 -6.89 -1.76 10.06
N MET A 21 -6.93 -2.73 9.16
CA MET A 21 -8.12 -3.46 8.74
C MET A 21 -7.93 -5.00 8.83
N GLY A 22 -7.51 -5.65 9.98
CA GLY A 22 -7.09 -4.95 11.19
C GLY A 22 -5.60 -4.70 11.29
N PRO A 23 -5.19 -4.14 12.42
CA PRO A 23 -3.80 -3.72 12.59
C PRO A 23 -2.80 -4.87 12.64
N ALA A 24 -3.17 -6.02 13.15
CA ALA A 24 -2.26 -7.16 13.15
C ALA A 24 -1.92 -7.61 11.72
N ALA A 25 -2.91 -7.57 10.82
CA ALA A 25 -2.68 -7.93 9.42
C ALA A 25 -1.75 -6.90 8.74
N GLY A 26 -1.90 -5.62 9.08
CA GLY A 26 -1.02 -4.58 8.56
C GLY A 26 0.42 -4.78 9.01
N ALA A 27 0.62 -5.09 10.28
CA ALA A 27 1.95 -5.35 10.81
C ALA A 27 2.58 -6.58 10.14
N ASP A 28 1.80 -7.65 9.98
CA ASP A 28 2.30 -8.86 9.33
C ASP A 28 2.63 -8.61 7.86
N PHE A 29 1.84 -7.78 7.20
CA PHE A 29 2.11 -7.40 5.81
C PHE A 29 3.47 -6.74 5.67
N VAL A 30 3.81 -5.82 6.60
CA VAL A 30 5.11 -5.15 6.58
C VAL A 30 6.24 -6.16 6.77
N ARG A 31 6.06 -7.11 7.69
CA ARG A 31 7.06 -8.16 7.91
C ARG A 31 7.29 -8.96 6.61
N LEU A 32 6.22 -9.33 5.93
CA LEU A 32 6.30 -10.07 4.67
C LEU A 32 6.92 -9.22 3.56
N PHE A 33 6.60 -7.93 3.54
CA PHE A 33 7.18 -7.00 2.57
C PHE A 33 8.70 -6.91 2.73
N VAL A 34 9.17 -6.75 3.97
CA VAL A 34 10.61 -6.69 4.25
C VAL A 34 11.28 -8.01 3.84
N GLN A 35 10.66 -9.15 4.18
CA GLN A 35 11.20 -10.44 3.79
C GLN A 35 11.28 -10.60 2.27
N ALA A 36 10.25 -10.16 1.57
CA ALA A 36 10.23 -10.22 0.10
C ALA A 36 11.35 -9.36 -0.50
N CYS A 37 11.62 -8.20 0.08
CA CYS A 37 12.72 -7.34 -0.37
C CYS A 37 14.07 -8.05 -0.16
N THR A 38 14.26 -8.69 0.99
CA THR A 38 15.49 -9.44 1.28
C THR A 38 15.68 -10.57 0.26
N ASP A 39 14.62 -11.33 0.04
CA ASP A 39 14.67 -12.46 -0.91
C ASP A 39 15.01 -11.97 -2.32
N ARG A 40 14.42 -10.84 -2.72
CA ARG A 40 14.66 -10.27 -4.04
C ARG A 40 16.12 -9.83 -4.21
N MET A 41 16.68 -9.18 -3.18
CA MET A 41 18.08 -8.79 -3.20
C MET A 41 18.99 -10.02 -3.35
N GLU A 42 18.69 -11.09 -2.62
CA GLU A 42 19.47 -12.32 -2.70
C GLU A 42 19.41 -12.94 -4.09
N VAL A 43 18.21 -12.99 -4.68
CA VAL A 43 18.04 -13.52 -6.04
C VAL A 43 18.82 -12.69 -7.06
N LEU A 44 18.85 -11.37 -6.89
CA LEU A 44 19.55 -10.47 -7.81
C LEU A 44 21.03 -10.32 -7.53
N GLY A 45 21.54 -10.96 -6.46
CA GLY A 45 22.94 -10.83 -6.09
C GLY A 45 23.31 -9.47 -5.54
N ILE A 46 22.31 -8.72 -5.04
CA ILE A 46 22.54 -7.41 -4.43
C ILE A 46 22.87 -7.62 -2.96
N PRO A 47 23.92 -6.97 -2.43
CA PRO A 47 24.24 -7.10 -1.00
C PRO A 47 23.07 -6.64 -0.14
N VAL A 48 22.74 -7.43 0.87
CA VAL A 48 21.64 -7.13 1.79
C VAL A 48 22.17 -6.22 2.89
N HIS A 49 21.67 -4.99 2.93
CA HIS A 49 21.96 -4.03 3.98
C HIS A 49 20.80 -3.04 4.09
N ASP A 50 20.72 -2.34 5.22
CA ASP A 50 19.57 -1.51 5.53
C ASP A 50 19.25 -0.50 4.43
N GLN A 51 20.26 0.09 3.83
CA GLN A 51 20.09 1.14 2.83
C GLN A 51 19.61 0.62 1.48
N ALA A 52 19.56 -0.68 1.29
CA ALA A 52 19.08 -1.28 0.04
C ALA A 52 17.56 -1.48 0.04
N TYR A 53 16.92 -1.34 1.19
CA TYR A 53 15.46 -1.48 1.27
C TYR A 53 14.79 -0.19 0.81
N PRO A 54 13.62 -0.28 0.15
CA PRO A 54 12.89 0.92 -0.22
C PRO A 54 12.31 1.61 1.01
N GLU A 55 12.24 2.93 0.95
CA GLU A 55 11.49 3.67 1.95
C GLU A 55 10.04 3.22 1.91
N HIS A 56 9.43 2.95 3.06
CA HIS A 56 8.04 2.52 3.10
C HIS A 56 7.36 3.02 4.36
N TRP A 57 6.06 3.26 4.23
CA TRP A 57 5.24 3.83 5.29
C TRP A 57 4.02 2.97 5.49
N LEU A 58 3.72 2.62 6.72
CA LEU A 58 2.51 1.89 7.07
C LEU A 58 1.51 2.85 7.70
N ALA A 59 0.36 2.99 7.09
CA ALA A 59 -0.74 3.79 7.63
C ALA A 59 -1.73 2.83 8.29
N GLN A 60 -1.64 2.69 9.60
CA GLN A 60 -2.60 1.91 10.39
C GLN A 60 -3.65 2.87 10.92
N VAL A 61 -4.79 2.93 10.26
CA VAL A 61 -5.87 3.83 10.64
C VAL A 61 -7.14 3.03 10.93
N PRO A 62 -7.97 3.48 11.87
CA PRO A 62 -9.23 2.80 12.14
C PRO A 62 -10.18 3.06 10.96
N ILE A 63 -10.53 1.98 10.27
CA ILE A 63 -11.41 2.03 9.10
C ILE A 63 -12.64 1.17 9.42
N PRO A 64 -13.87 1.64 9.11
CA PRO A 64 -15.07 0.86 9.38
C PRO A 64 -15.03 -0.54 8.82
N ASP A 65 -15.73 -1.47 9.46
CA ASP A 65 -15.75 -2.87 9.06
C ASP A 65 -16.11 -3.00 7.58
N ARG A 66 -15.22 -3.61 6.79
CA ARG A 66 -15.35 -3.69 5.34
C ARG A 66 -16.43 -4.67 4.92
N THR A 67 -16.57 -5.78 5.64
CA THR A 67 -17.61 -6.77 5.34
C THR A 67 -19.00 -6.19 5.65
N ALA A 68 -19.16 -5.55 6.81
CA ALA A 68 -20.41 -4.90 7.15
C ALA A 68 -20.75 -3.80 6.15
N ALA A 69 -19.75 -3.02 5.70
CA ALA A 69 -19.98 -1.95 4.74
C ALA A 69 -20.45 -2.47 3.38
N LEU A 70 -19.93 -3.61 2.94
CA LEU A 70 -20.36 -4.22 1.68
C LEU A 70 -21.84 -4.65 1.73
N ASN A 71 -22.34 -4.96 2.92
CA ASN A 71 -23.72 -5.41 3.11
C ASN A 71 -24.67 -4.31 3.53
N ASP A 72 -24.17 -3.11 3.85
CA ASP A 72 -24.96 -2.00 4.33
C ASP A 72 -25.02 -0.90 3.27
N THR A 73 -26.12 -0.84 2.55
CA THR A 73 -26.31 0.13 1.48
C THR A 73 -27.17 1.32 1.91
N ARG A 74 -27.47 1.46 3.20
CA ARG A 74 -28.33 2.55 3.69
C ARG A 74 -27.61 3.89 3.54
N PRO A 75 -28.35 4.97 3.19
CA PRO A 75 -27.76 6.30 3.20
C PRO A 75 -27.21 6.63 4.60
N GLY A 76 -26.01 7.20 4.66
CA GLY A 76 -25.39 7.56 5.93
C GLY A 76 -24.69 6.41 6.63
N ALA A 77 -24.68 5.20 6.06
CA ALA A 77 -23.92 4.09 6.64
C ALA A 77 -22.44 4.42 6.67
N HIS A 78 -21.74 3.97 7.74
CA HIS A 78 -20.30 4.16 7.84
C HIS A 78 -19.59 3.35 6.75
N GLN A 79 -18.90 4.04 5.88
CA GLN A 79 -18.20 3.42 4.75
C GLN A 79 -16.69 3.62 4.89
N PRO A 80 -15.88 2.65 4.45
CA PRO A 80 -14.43 2.74 4.53
C PRO A 80 -13.82 3.75 3.56
N ALA A 81 -14.56 4.18 2.53
CA ALA A 81 -13.98 4.98 1.44
C ALA A 81 -13.29 6.25 1.93
N ASP A 82 -13.97 7.08 2.75
CA ASP A 82 -13.39 8.34 3.18
C ASP A 82 -12.12 8.19 4.00
N PRO A 83 -12.08 7.38 5.08
CA PRO A 83 -10.83 7.18 5.80
C PRO A 83 -9.74 6.53 4.96
N MET A 84 -10.10 5.64 4.02
CA MET A 84 -9.12 5.07 3.10
C MET A 84 -8.54 6.13 2.17
N LEU A 85 -9.37 7.03 1.65
CA LEU A 85 -8.90 8.13 0.80
C LEU A 85 -8.01 9.09 1.57
N GLN A 86 -8.36 9.40 2.82
CA GLN A 86 -7.54 10.26 3.66
C GLN A 86 -6.17 9.63 3.96
N ALA A 87 -6.16 8.37 4.32
CA ALA A 87 -4.92 7.66 4.62
C ALA A 87 -4.03 7.57 3.38
N THR A 88 -4.62 7.26 2.22
CA THR A 88 -3.89 7.20 0.97
C THR A 88 -3.33 8.56 0.59
N GLY A 89 -4.08 9.63 0.85
CA GLY A 89 -3.60 10.99 0.64
C GLY A 89 -2.38 11.33 1.51
N ARG A 90 -2.36 10.85 2.75
CA ARG A 90 -1.18 11.02 3.62
C ARG A 90 0.02 10.26 3.08
N LEU A 91 -0.19 9.04 2.59
CA LEU A 91 0.88 8.26 1.97
C LEU A 91 1.41 8.98 0.72
N ALA A 92 0.52 9.53 -0.09
CA ALA A 92 0.90 10.31 -1.27
C ALA A 92 1.75 11.52 -0.87
N ALA A 93 1.36 12.21 0.21
CA ALA A 93 2.11 13.38 0.70
C ALA A 93 3.50 12.99 1.20
N LEU A 94 3.69 11.77 1.64
CA LEU A 94 4.99 11.24 2.05
C LEU A 94 5.84 10.76 0.86
N GLY A 95 5.31 10.88 -0.35
CA GLY A 95 6.04 10.51 -1.56
C GLY A 95 5.76 9.12 -2.07
N ALA A 96 4.80 8.40 -1.51
CA ALA A 96 4.49 7.05 -1.96
C ALA A 96 4.02 7.05 -3.41
N ARG A 97 4.59 6.16 -4.21
CA ARG A 97 4.22 5.98 -5.62
C ARG A 97 3.49 4.68 -5.84
N VAL A 98 3.66 3.73 -4.94
CA VAL A 98 2.99 2.44 -4.97
C VAL A 98 2.32 2.27 -3.62
N VAL A 99 1.05 1.89 -3.62
CA VAL A 99 0.31 1.64 -2.39
C VAL A 99 -0.27 0.24 -2.43
N ALA A 100 0.04 -0.54 -1.40
CA ALA A 100 -0.55 -1.85 -1.19
C ALA A 100 -1.61 -1.78 -0.10
N ILE A 101 -2.68 -2.54 -0.25
CA ILE A 101 -3.76 -2.58 0.72
C ILE A 101 -3.68 -3.91 1.47
N ALA A 102 -3.43 -3.84 2.77
CA ALA A 102 -3.25 -5.02 3.61
C ALA A 102 -4.59 -5.55 4.12
N CYS A 103 -5.53 -5.78 3.20
CA CYS A 103 -6.84 -6.33 3.51
C CYS A 103 -7.53 -6.74 2.21
N ASN A 104 -7.85 -8.01 2.06
CA ASN A 104 -8.47 -8.51 0.83
C ASN A 104 -9.85 -7.88 0.59
N THR A 105 -10.67 -7.80 1.63
CA THR A 105 -12.02 -7.22 1.49
C THR A 105 -11.97 -5.76 1.09
N ALA A 106 -10.95 -5.02 1.53
CA ALA A 106 -10.82 -3.60 1.23
C ALA A 106 -10.53 -3.34 -0.25
N HIS A 107 -10.14 -4.36 -1.02
CA HIS A 107 -9.93 -4.20 -2.45
C HIS A 107 -11.21 -3.88 -3.22
N ALA A 108 -12.38 -4.02 -2.59
CA ALA A 108 -13.63 -3.53 -3.16
C ALA A 108 -13.58 -2.01 -3.41
N TRP A 109 -12.74 -1.28 -2.70
CA TRP A 109 -12.58 0.18 -2.85
C TRP A 109 -11.38 0.58 -3.69
N HIS A 110 -10.69 -0.40 -4.27
CA HIS A 110 -9.49 -0.14 -5.09
C HIS A 110 -9.73 0.89 -6.19
N GLY A 111 -10.84 0.75 -6.92
CA GLY A 111 -11.14 1.64 -8.03
C GLY A 111 -11.24 3.10 -7.61
N ILE A 112 -11.89 3.36 -6.48
CA ILE A 112 -12.05 4.73 -5.95
C ILE A 112 -10.69 5.31 -5.61
N LEU A 113 -9.83 4.52 -4.96
CA LEU A 113 -8.48 4.97 -4.59
C LEU A 113 -7.65 5.27 -5.82
N GLN A 114 -7.66 4.37 -6.80
CA GLN A 114 -6.87 4.55 -8.00
C GLN A 114 -7.34 5.76 -8.82
N GLN A 115 -8.65 6.00 -8.86
CA GLN A 115 -9.17 7.18 -9.57
C GLN A 115 -8.77 8.48 -8.90
N ARG A 116 -8.77 8.51 -7.57
CA ARG A 116 -8.41 9.72 -6.83
C ARG A 116 -6.91 10.00 -6.92
N PHE A 117 -6.09 8.97 -7.04
CA PHE A 117 -4.63 9.10 -7.05
C PHE A 117 -4.04 8.48 -8.32
N PRO A 118 -4.31 9.07 -9.50
CA PRO A 118 -3.86 8.48 -10.77
C PRO A 118 -2.35 8.47 -10.94
N GLN A 119 -1.63 9.31 -10.19
CA GLN A 119 -0.17 9.34 -10.24
C GLN A 119 0.49 8.20 -9.47
N MET A 120 -0.29 7.48 -8.65
CA MET A 120 0.21 6.33 -7.89
C MET A 120 -0.29 5.04 -8.53
N VAL A 121 0.42 3.95 -8.25
CA VAL A 121 -0.05 2.61 -8.57
C VAL A 121 -0.64 2.02 -7.30
N VAL A 122 -1.96 1.87 -7.26
CA VAL A 122 -2.65 1.19 -6.17
C VAL A 122 -2.76 -0.28 -6.57
N LEU A 123 -2.03 -1.15 -5.89
CA LEU A 123 -1.97 -2.57 -6.25
C LEU A 123 -3.32 -3.24 -6.04
N HIS A 124 -3.71 -4.08 -6.98
CA HIS A 124 -5.00 -4.75 -6.95
C HIS A 124 -4.83 -6.20 -6.49
N GLY A 125 -5.20 -6.43 -5.27
CA GLY A 125 -5.46 -7.72 -4.68
C GLY A 125 -4.60 -8.89 -5.16
N VAL A 126 -5.27 -9.98 -5.42
CA VAL A 126 -4.64 -11.25 -5.73
C VAL A 126 -3.83 -11.20 -7.03
N GLN A 127 -4.24 -10.38 -7.99
CA GLN A 127 -3.53 -10.28 -9.26
C GLN A 127 -2.09 -9.83 -9.07
N GLU A 128 -1.88 -8.86 -8.19
CA GLU A 128 -0.54 -8.33 -7.96
C GLU A 128 0.31 -9.28 -7.12
N VAL A 129 -0.32 -10.04 -6.25
CA VAL A 129 0.38 -11.00 -5.41
C VAL A 129 0.99 -12.11 -6.25
N VAL A 130 0.31 -12.55 -7.31
CA VAL A 130 0.79 -13.65 -8.14
C VAL A 130 1.59 -13.17 -9.34
N ALA A 131 1.57 -11.88 -9.59
CA ALA A 131 2.37 -11.31 -10.67
C ALA A 131 3.81 -11.15 -10.22
#